data_18d4389a161da9fe576cd638f9e12358
#
_entry.id   18d4389a161da9fe576cd638f9e12358
#
_cell.length_a   1.000
_cell.length_b   1.000
_cell.length_c   1.000
_cell.angle_alpha   90.00
_cell.angle_beta   90.00
_cell.angle_gamma   90.00
#
_symmetry.space_group_name_H-M   'P 1'
#
loop_
_entity.id
_entity.type
_entity.pdbx_description
1 polymer ?
#
loop_
_entity_poly.entity_id
_entity_poly.type
_entity_poly.pdbx_seq_one_letter_code
_entity_poly.pdbx_strand_id
1 'polypeptide(L)'
;MKTFSAKPQEVKHDWLLVDASDKVLGRLASQIALRLRGKHKPEYTPHVDTGDFIVVVNAARLKVTGAKFEDKKYYRHTGHPGGVYETNFRKMQERFPGRALQLAVKGMLPKGPLGYAMIKKLKVYPDQQHPHSAQQPKALDI
;
A
#
# COMPACT_ATOMS: atom_id res chain seq x y z
N MET A 1 -12.60 33.44 -10.73
CA MET A 1 -11.42 32.60 -10.40
C MET A 1 -11.73 31.15 -10.73
N LYS A 2 -10.86 30.47 -11.44
CA LYS A 2 -11.02 29.06 -11.77
C LYS A 2 -10.10 28.21 -10.90
N THR A 3 -10.64 27.16 -10.28
CA THR A 3 -9.85 26.17 -9.56
C THR A 3 -9.11 25.25 -10.53
N PHE A 4 -7.88 24.90 -10.20
CA PHE A 4 -7.10 23.94 -10.97
C PHE A 4 -7.73 22.54 -10.89
N SER A 5 -7.81 21.86 -12.01
CA SER A 5 -8.22 20.46 -12.10
C SER A 5 -7.22 19.70 -12.98
N ALA A 6 -6.62 18.66 -12.44
CA ALA A 6 -5.64 17.86 -13.17
C ALA A 6 -6.28 17.10 -14.33
N LYS A 7 -5.53 16.98 -15.44
CA LYS A 7 -5.93 16.13 -16.57
C LYS A 7 -5.16 14.83 -16.52
N PRO A 8 -5.83 13.69 -16.72
CA PRO A 8 -5.17 12.38 -16.61
C PRO A 8 -3.94 12.21 -17.51
N GLN A 9 -3.94 12.83 -18.69
CA GLN A 9 -2.82 12.74 -19.64
C GLN A 9 -1.60 13.57 -19.22
N GLU A 10 -1.78 14.59 -18.38
CA GLU A 10 -0.73 15.52 -17.97
C GLU A 10 -0.11 15.17 -16.62
N VAL A 11 -0.69 14.21 -15.89
CA VAL A 11 -0.21 13.82 -14.56
C VAL A 11 1.09 13.04 -14.69
N LYS A 12 2.11 13.47 -13.92
CA LYS A 12 3.38 12.75 -13.81
C LYS A 12 3.37 11.86 -12.59
N HIS A 13 3.77 10.61 -12.78
CA HIS A 13 3.92 9.62 -11.72
C HIS A 13 5.38 9.32 -11.48
N ASP A 14 5.86 9.61 -10.28
CA ASP A 14 7.22 9.23 -9.88
C ASP A 14 7.24 7.81 -9.33
N TRP A 15 8.41 7.18 -9.34
CA TRP A 15 8.65 5.91 -8.70
C TRP A 15 9.41 6.14 -7.39
N LEU A 16 8.85 5.63 -6.29
CA LEU A 16 9.40 5.80 -4.96
C LEU A 16 9.71 4.43 -4.35
N LEU A 17 10.85 4.34 -3.67
CA LEU A 17 11.29 3.15 -2.96
C LEU A 17 11.17 3.38 -1.45
N VAL A 18 10.47 2.49 -0.76
CA VAL A 18 10.26 2.54 0.69
C VAL A 18 10.80 1.29 1.32
N ASP A 19 11.63 1.44 2.34
CA ASP A 19 12.10 0.34 3.16
C ASP A 19 11.14 0.14 4.35
N ALA A 20 10.55 -1.05 4.43
CA ALA A 20 9.61 -1.40 5.49
C ALA A 20 10.27 -2.02 6.72
N SER A 21 11.60 -2.17 6.75
CA SER A 21 12.32 -2.75 7.88
C SER A 21 12.04 -1.97 9.17
N ASP A 22 11.63 -2.67 10.21
CA ASP A 22 11.35 -2.12 11.54
C ASP A 22 10.27 -1.04 11.59
N LYS A 23 9.53 -0.83 10.53
CA LYS A 23 8.41 0.12 10.47
C LYS A 23 7.13 -0.51 11.02
N VAL A 24 6.32 0.30 11.69
CA VAL A 24 5.01 -0.13 12.19
C VAL A 24 4.00 -0.17 11.05
N LEU A 25 3.29 -1.28 10.92
CA LEU A 25 2.37 -1.57 9.81
C LEU A 25 1.38 -0.43 9.54
N GLY A 26 0.62 -0.01 10.54
CA GLY A 26 -0.44 0.99 10.36
C GLY A 26 0.09 2.38 9.99
N ARG A 27 1.16 2.81 10.63
CA ARG A 27 1.79 4.11 10.36
C ARG A 27 2.41 4.16 8.96
N LEU A 28 3.09 3.09 8.57
CA LEU A 28 3.64 2.98 7.23
C LEU A 28 2.52 2.95 6.18
N ALA A 29 1.47 2.17 6.41
CA ALA A 29 0.35 2.06 5.49
C ALA A 29 -0.37 3.39 5.24
N SER A 30 -0.54 4.23 6.27
CA SER A 30 -1.17 5.54 6.14
C SER A 30 -0.34 6.49 5.27
N GLN A 31 0.97 6.50 5.43
CA GLN A 31 1.88 7.31 4.60
C GLN A 31 1.88 6.85 3.14
N ILE A 32 1.92 5.54 2.92
CA ILE A 32 1.84 4.95 1.58
C ILE A 32 0.51 5.31 0.91
N ALA A 33 -0.61 5.18 1.62
CA ALA A 33 -1.93 5.50 1.07
C ALA A 33 -2.04 6.97 0.67
N LEU A 34 -1.49 7.88 1.47
CA LEU A 34 -1.45 9.30 1.17
C LEU A 34 -0.69 9.58 -0.14
N ARG A 35 0.46 8.92 -0.34
CA ARG A 35 1.28 9.04 -1.55
C ARG A 35 0.61 8.42 -2.77
N LEU A 36 -0.02 7.27 -2.62
CA LEU A 36 -0.75 6.60 -3.71
C LEU A 36 -1.94 7.42 -4.20
N ARG A 37 -2.61 8.12 -3.28
CA ARG A 37 -3.73 9.00 -3.63
C ARG A 37 -3.28 10.33 -4.23
N GLY A 38 -2.06 10.77 -3.96
CA GLY A 38 -1.51 12.01 -4.48
C GLY A 38 -1.78 13.24 -3.62
N LYS A 39 -2.24 13.09 -2.39
CA LYS A 39 -2.52 14.21 -1.48
C LYS A 39 -1.30 15.02 -1.07
N HIS A 40 -0.10 14.53 -1.30
CA HIS A 40 1.16 15.25 -1.06
C HIS A 40 1.49 16.26 -2.16
N LYS A 41 0.77 16.23 -3.29
CA LYS A 41 1.01 17.09 -4.44
C LYS A 41 0.04 18.26 -4.44
N PRO A 42 0.49 19.49 -4.86
CA PRO A 42 -0.41 20.64 -4.98
C PRO A 42 -1.46 20.46 -6.07
N GLU A 43 -1.18 19.63 -7.08
CA GLU A 43 -2.08 19.32 -8.20
C GLU A 43 -3.13 18.25 -7.87
N TYR A 44 -3.23 17.83 -6.60
CA TYR A 44 -4.21 16.82 -6.19
C TYR A 44 -5.63 17.17 -6.66
N THR A 45 -6.26 16.23 -7.36
CA THR A 45 -7.65 16.34 -7.82
C THR A 45 -8.39 15.06 -7.43
N PRO A 46 -9.52 15.14 -6.70
CA PRO A 46 -10.17 13.95 -6.15
C PRO A 46 -10.62 12.90 -7.17
N HIS A 47 -10.99 13.31 -8.38
CA HIS A 47 -11.48 12.41 -9.43
C HIS A 47 -10.39 11.90 -10.38
N VAL A 48 -9.14 12.33 -10.19
CA VAL A 48 -7.99 11.93 -11.02
C VAL A 48 -6.96 11.25 -10.14
N ASP A 49 -6.35 10.18 -10.67
CA ASP A 49 -5.24 9.49 -10.02
C ASP A 49 -3.94 10.28 -10.20
N THR A 50 -3.62 11.13 -9.23
CA THR A 50 -2.41 11.98 -9.24
C THR A 50 -1.25 11.40 -8.45
N GLY A 51 -1.43 10.24 -7.80
CA GLY A 51 -0.42 9.62 -6.94
C GLY A 51 0.73 8.97 -7.69
N ASP A 52 1.74 8.56 -6.93
CA ASP A 52 2.96 7.96 -7.46
C ASP A 52 2.97 6.43 -7.34
N PHE A 53 3.87 5.79 -8.08
CA PHE A 53 4.17 4.37 -7.90
C PHE A 53 5.07 4.18 -6.67
N ILE A 54 4.74 3.20 -5.85
CA ILE A 54 5.51 2.90 -4.64
C ILE A 54 5.96 1.45 -4.67
N VAL A 55 7.26 1.25 -4.52
CA VAL A 55 7.90 -0.05 -4.35
C VAL A 55 8.31 -0.19 -2.89
N VAL A 56 7.76 -1.16 -2.19
CA VAL A 56 8.11 -1.45 -0.80
C VAL A 56 8.98 -2.69 -0.76
N VAL A 57 10.10 -2.58 -0.10
CA VAL A 57 11.06 -3.68 0.11
C VAL A 57 11.11 -4.05 1.59
N ASN A 58 11.63 -5.24 1.89
CA ASN A 58 11.75 -5.79 3.26
C ASN A 58 10.40 -5.89 3.99
N ALA A 59 9.33 -6.16 3.27
CA ALA A 59 8.00 -6.27 3.88
C ALA A 59 7.89 -7.40 4.91
N ALA A 60 8.76 -8.42 4.84
CA ALA A 60 8.83 -9.49 5.84
C ALA A 60 9.27 -9.00 7.23
N ARG A 61 9.92 -7.84 7.32
CA ARG A 61 10.42 -7.24 8.55
C ARG A 61 9.51 -6.18 9.17
N LEU A 62 8.27 -6.08 8.68
CA LEU A 62 7.27 -5.19 9.28
C LEU A 62 6.95 -5.58 10.72
N LYS A 63 6.70 -4.56 11.55
CA LYS A 63 6.36 -4.72 12.95
C LYS A 63 4.93 -4.30 13.23
N VAL A 64 4.35 -4.88 14.26
CA VAL A 64 3.10 -4.44 14.88
C VAL A 64 3.33 -4.26 16.37
N THR A 65 2.56 -3.39 17.00
CA THR A 65 2.69 -3.06 18.43
C THR A 65 1.68 -3.84 19.27
N GLY A 66 1.96 -3.96 20.56
CA GLY A 66 1.10 -4.67 21.51
C GLY A 66 1.00 -6.17 21.18
N ALA A 67 -0.15 -6.75 21.46
CA ALA A 67 -0.41 -8.17 21.23
C ALA A 67 -0.86 -8.50 19.80
N LYS A 68 -0.83 -7.55 18.87
CA LYS A 68 -1.36 -7.71 17.51
C LYS A 68 -0.66 -8.81 16.70
N PHE A 69 0.57 -9.13 17.04
CA PHE A 69 1.33 -10.17 16.33
C PHE A 69 0.59 -11.53 16.38
N GLU A 70 -0.01 -11.85 17.52
CA GLU A 70 -0.81 -13.07 17.69
C GLU A 70 -2.32 -12.81 17.57
N ASP A 71 -2.81 -11.65 18.00
CA ASP A 71 -4.24 -11.39 18.15
C ASP A 71 -4.90 -10.78 16.90
N LYS A 72 -4.13 -10.09 16.04
CA LYS A 72 -4.71 -9.51 14.81
C LYS A 72 -5.08 -10.62 13.85
N LYS A 73 -6.38 -10.67 13.48
CA LYS A 73 -6.94 -11.72 12.64
C LYS A 73 -7.38 -11.20 11.28
N TYR A 74 -7.22 -12.05 10.28
CA TYR A 74 -7.66 -11.80 8.91
C TYR A 74 -8.65 -12.90 8.52
N TYR A 75 -9.77 -12.49 7.92
CA TYR A 75 -10.86 -13.38 7.57
C TYR A 75 -11.04 -13.44 6.07
N ARG A 76 -11.36 -14.64 5.55
CA ARG A 76 -11.71 -14.88 4.17
C ARG A 76 -12.93 -15.80 4.11
N HIS A 77 -13.92 -15.41 3.31
CA HIS A 77 -15.09 -16.23 3.07
C HIS A 77 -14.94 -17.02 1.76
N THR A 78 -15.29 -18.32 1.79
CA THR A 78 -15.18 -19.18 0.60
C THR A 78 -16.32 -19.05 -0.38
N GLY A 79 -17.42 -18.40 0.01
CA GLY A 79 -18.68 -18.33 -0.76
C GLY A 79 -19.66 -19.42 -0.41
N HIS A 80 -19.30 -20.42 0.40
CA HIS A 80 -20.20 -21.46 0.90
C HIS A 80 -20.75 -21.08 2.29
N PRO A 81 -21.98 -21.54 2.65
CA PRO A 81 -22.52 -21.28 3.98
C PRO A 81 -21.58 -21.77 5.08
N GLY A 82 -21.24 -20.88 6.04
CA GLY A 82 -20.32 -21.18 7.14
C GLY A 82 -18.84 -21.29 6.74
N GLY A 83 -18.50 -21.01 5.48
CA GLY A 83 -17.15 -21.12 4.95
C GLY A 83 -16.27 -19.91 5.27
N VAL A 84 -15.86 -19.74 6.53
CA VAL A 84 -14.98 -18.64 6.97
C VAL A 84 -13.60 -19.20 7.34
N TYR A 85 -12.56 -18.68 6.72
CA TYR A 85 -11.18 -18.95 7.11
C TYR A 85 -10.63 -17.78 7.93
N GLU A 86 -9.93 -18.13 9.00
CA GLU A 86 -9.30 -17.19 9.91
C GLU A 86 -7.79 -17.45 9.95
N THR A 87 -6.99 -16.40 9.90
CA THR A 87 -5.54 -16.45 10.11
C THR A 87 -5.09 -15.24 10.91
N ASN A 88 -4.05 -15.41 11.74
CA ASN A 88 -3.50 -14.29 12.48
C ASN A 88 -2.38 -13.60 11.69
N PHE A 89 -1.89 -12.46 12.22
CA PHE A 89 -0.83 -11.69 11.58
C PHE A 89 0.46 -12.50 11.40
N ARG A 90 0.87 -13.27 12.42
CA ARG A 90 2.08 -14.10 12.36
C ARG A 90 2.04 -15.06 11.17
N LYS A 91 0.96 -15.84 11.05
CA LYS A 91 0.79 -16.81 9.95
C LYS A 91 0.70 -16.14 8.59
N MET A 92 0.01 -14.99 8.50
CA MET A 92 -0.08 -14.20 7.28
C MET A 92 1.30 -13.73 6.83
N GLN A 93 2.13 -13.26 7.77
CA GLN A 93 3.46 -12.74 7.48
C GLN A 93 4.43 -13.86 7.08
N GLU A 94 4.29 -15.06 7.66
CA GLU A 94 5.10 -16.23 7.29
C GLU A 94 4.78 -16.76 5.90
N ARG A 95 3.49 -16.84 5.55
CA ARG A 95 3.04 -17.43 4.29
C ARG A 95 3.08 -16.44 3.12
N PHE A 96 2.63 -15.22 3.36
CA PHE A 96 2.48 -14.19 2.34
C PHE A 96 3.06 -12.87 2.85
N PRO A 97 4.40 -12.72 2.93
CA PRO A 97 5.03 -11.48 3.36
C PRO A 97 4.58 -10.32 2.46
N GLY A 98 4.14 -9.24 3.06
CA GLY A 98 3.62 -8.07 2.36
C GLY A 98 2.10 -8.07 2.13
N ARG A 99 1.40 -9.18 2.28
CA ARG A 99 -0.06 -9.23 2.13
C ARG A 99 -0.77 -8.39 3.20
N ALA A 100 -0.27 -8.42 4.42
CA ALA A 100 -0.79 -7.59 5.51
C ALA A 100 -0.69 -6.10 5.20
N LEU A 101 0.44 -5.65 4.66
CA LEU A 101 0.63 -4.26 4.24
C LEU A 101 -0.32 -3.89 3.09
N GLN A 102 -0.45 -4.73 2.09
CA GLN A 102 -1.39 -4.49 0.97
C GLN A 102 -2.83 -4.35 1.46
N LEU A 103 -3.27 -5.20 2.38
CA LEU A 103 -4.63 -5.12 2.95
C LEU A 103 -4.82 -3.86 3.78
N ALA A 104 -3.82 -3.45 4.56
CA ALA A 104 -3.87 -2.22 5.34
C ALA A 104 -3.99 -0.98 4.44
N VAL A 105 -3.17 -0.89 3.40
CA VAL A 105 -3.21 0.22 2.43
C VAL A 105 -4.53 0.22 1.66
N LYS A 106 -5.00 -0.94 1.21
CA LYS A 106 -6.28 -1.05 0.50
C LYS A 106 -7.45 -0.55 1.35
N GLY A 107 -7.44 -0.84 2.65
CA GLY A 107 -8.46 -0.34 3.58
C GLY A 107 -8.44 1.17 3.77
N MET A 108 -7.30 1.82 3.55
CA MET A 108 -7.12 3.28 3.69
C MET A 108 -7.35 4.05 2.38
N LEU A 109 -7.40 3.36 1.25
CA LEU A 109 -7.71 3.96 -0.05
C LEU A 109 -9.23 4.03 -0.28
N PRO A 110 -9.69 4.93 -1.17
CA PRO A 110 -11.10 4.99 -1.53
C PRO A 110 -11.62 3.67 -2.08
N LYS A 111 -12.90 3.40 -1.90
CA LYS A 111 -13.59 2.26 -2.52
C LYS A 111 -14.11 2.70 -3.89
N GLY A 112 -14.02 1.80 -4.86
CA GLY A 112 -14.50 2.04 -6.22
C GLY A 112 -13.40 1.95 -7.28
N PRO A 113 -13.71 2.21 -8.57
CA PRO A 113 -12.76 2.00 -9.67
C PRO A 113 -11.45 2.78 -9.53
N LEU A 114 -11.52 4.04 -9.09
CA LEU A 114 -10.33 4.89 -8.90
C LEU A 114 -9.44 4.36 -7.79
N GLY A 115 -10.01 3.98 -6.65
CA GLY A 115 -9.26 3.39 -5.53
C GLY A 115 -8.61 2.07 -5.91
N TYR A 116 -9.26 1.24 -6.70
CA TYR A 116 -8.70 -0.01 -7.19
C TYR A 116 -7.56 0.20 -8.20
N ALA A 117 -7.62 1.28 -8.97
CA ALA A 117 -6.49 1.69 -9.82
C ALA A 117 -5.30 2.19 -8.98
N MET A 118 -5.56 2.92 -7.91
CA MET A 118 -4.52 3.41 -7.00
C MET A 118 -3.73 2.27 -6.35
N ILE A 119 -4.41 1.23 -5.85
CA ILE A 119 -3.72 0.11 -5.18
C ILE A 119 -2.82 -0.69 -6.13
N LYS A 120 -3.09 -0.69 -7.42
CA LYS A 120 -2.25 -1.34 -8.43
C LYS A 120 -0.87 -0.71 -8.59
N LYS A 121 -0.71 0.54 -8.18
CA LYS A 121 0.58 1.24 -8.17
C LYS A 121 1.48 0.86 -6.99
N LEU A 122 0.96 0.13 -6.02
CA LEU A 122 1.73 -0.40 -4.90
C LEU A 122 2.33 -1.76 -5.27
N LYS A 123 3.66 -1.85 -5.17
CA LYS A 123 4.42 -3.07 -5.40
C LYS A 123 5.13 -3.44 -4.10
N VAL A 124 4.84 -4.59 -3.52
CA VAL A 124 5.38 -5.02 -2.24
C VAL A 124 6.22 -6.27 -2.41
N TYR A 125 7.43 -6.26 -1.89
CA TYR A 125 8.38 -7.37 -1.94
C TYR A 125 8.87 -7.74 -0.54
N PRO A 126 9.02 -9.04 -0.25
CA PRO A 126 9.43 -9.49 1.07
C PRO A 126 10.88 -9.15 1.41
N ASP A 127 11.75 -9.18 0.39
CA ASP A 127 13.18 -8.95 0.53
C ASP A 127 13.59 -7.60 -0.04
N GLN A 128 14.90 -7.32 0.01
CA GLN A 128 15.46 -6.08 -0.52
C GLN A 128 15.47 -6.03 -2.06
N GLN A 129 15.40 -7.17 -2.73
CA GLN A 129 15.44 -7.24 -4.19
C GLN A 129 14.07 -6.93 -4.79
N HIS A 130 14.06 -6.15 -5.87
CA HIS A 130 12.87 -5.84 -6.65
C HIS A 130 13.19 -5.77 -8.16
N PRO A 131 12.23 -6.07 -9.03
CA PRO A 131 12.45 -6.08 -10.49
C PRO A 131 12.31 -4.69 -11.14
N HIS A 132 12.29 -3.61 -10.37
CA HIS A 132 12.00 -2.26 -10.85
C HIS A 132 13.25 -1.37 -11.02
N SER A 133 14.41 -1.96 -11.27
CA SER A 133 15.66 -1.21 -11.51
C SER A 133 15.58 -0.29 -12.73
N ALA A 134 14.85 -0.70 -13.77
CA ALA A 134 14.65 0.08 -14.99
C ALA A 134 13.90 1.42 -14.73
N GLN A 135 13.00 1.43 -13.77
CA GLN A 135 12.24 2.62 -13.39
C GLN A 135 13.03 3.57 -12.48
N GLN A 136 14.18 3.15 -11.97
CA GLN A 136 15.03 3.95 -11.08
C GLN A 136 14.26 4.58 -9.91
N PRO A 137 13.61 3.79 -9.03
CA PRO A 137 12.82 4.35 -7.95
C PRO A 137 13.70 5.13 -6.98
N LYS A 138 13.22 6.32 -6.59
CA LYS A 138 13.90 7.20 -5.65
C LYS A 138 13.60 6.77 -4.23
N ALA A 139 14.61 6.73 -3.37
CA ALA A 139 14.42 6.43 -1.96
C ALA A 139 13.53 7.48 -1.29
N LEU A 140 12.53 7.03 -0.55
CA LEU A 140 11.62 7.86 0.24
C LEU A 140 11.73 7.43 1.70
N ASP A 141 12.12 8.35 2.56
CA ASP A 141 12.14 8.12 4.01
C ASP A 141 10.82 8.57 4.62
N ILE A 142 10.10 7.65 5.20
CA ILE A 142 8.82 7.88 5.89
C ILE A 142 8.79 7.20 7.25
#